data_61bb629e4d924ebea96b4435a76d9dfd
#
_entry.id   61bb629e4d924ebea96b4435a76d9dfd
#
_cell.length_a   1.000
_cell.length_b   1.000
_cell.length_c   1.000
_cell.angle_alpha   90.00
_cell.angle_beta   90.00
_cell.angle_gamma   90.00
#
_symmetry.space_group_name_H-M   'P 1'
#
loop_
_entity.id
_entity.type
_entity.pdbx_description
1 polymer ?
#
loop_
_entity_poly.entity_id
_entity_poly.type
_entity_poly.pdbx_seq_one_letter_code
_entity_poly.pdbx_strand_id
1 'polypeptide(L)'
;MFSHTSDSQPNSFNPSRILIGIFFTALAFRLWGVTNPLLDFHGWRQTLTASFAYNFYVNGMNFFNPSPSMINSIFHFEFPLYTYFIALLYKVFGFHEIIGRIVAIGFSMGSIWFLYLLGKRYFDEVSALVACGFYAVLPFSVYYSRTFMPESAMLFFSIAMVYMFARWLDTEKWSHFLLASLLATLAFLVKLPTLYMGGPLLFLTWNKYRGKMFYQPLLYIFLAIILIPPALWYSYIARLQFEAYGGGNVWLDMLKDWEVLLTLRYWKLIFWTRLVEKMFAFTVFPFLIMGMRAYTSNKERYVLHTWFFCI
;
A
#
# COMPACT_ATOMS: atom_id res chain seq x y z
N MET A 1 14.57 61.11 -18.51
CA MET A 1 14.34 59.94 -19.38
C MET A 1 14.91 58.74 -18.63
N PHE A 2 14.10 58.12 -17.74
CA PHE A 2 14.49 56.95 -16.98
C PHE A 2 13.79 55.75 -17.59
N SER A 3 14.58 54.83 -18.10
CA SER A 3 14.11 53.57 -18.70
C SER A 3 13.60 52.66 -17.59
N HIS A 4 12.31 52.27 -17.68
CA HIS A 4 11.78 51.18 -16.89
C HIS A 4 12.47 49.88 -17.34
N THR A 5 13.36 49.36 -16.50
CA THR A 5 13.78 47.99 -16.58
C THR A 5 12.59 47.11 -16.19
N SER A 6 12.12 46.32 -17.14
CA SER A 6 11.13 45.27 -16.90
C SER A 6 11.72 44.26 -15.92
N ASP A 7 11.22 44.28 -14.70
CA ASP A 7 11.46 43.20 -13.73
C ASP A 7 10.90 41.92 -14.35
N SER A 8 11.80 41.05 -14.81
CA SER A 8 11.50 39.65 -15.11
C SER A 8 11.10 38.99 -13.82
N GLN A 9 9.79 38.74 -13.64
CA GLN A 9 9.27 37.96 -12.53
C GLN A 9 10.03 36.62 -12.46
N PRO A 10 10.58 36.25 -11.29
CA PRO A 10 11.24 34.96 -11.15
C PRO A 10 10.26 33.85 -11.47
N ASN A 11 10.73 32.82 -12.20
CA ASN A 11 9.98 31.62 -12.59
C ASN A 11 8.98 31.21 -11.50
N SER A 12 7.71 31.45 -11.76
CA SER A 12 6.64 31.13 -10.81
C SER A 12 6.68 29.62 -10.53
N PHE A 13 6.87 29.25 -9.26
CA PHE A 13 6.78 27.87 -8.78
C PHE A 13 5.48 27.26 -9.30
N ASN A 14 5.59 26.25 -10.20
CA ASN A 14 4.44 25.57 -10.78
C ASN A 14 4.39 24.11 -10.28
N PRO A 15 3.63 23.84 -9.22
CA PRO A 15 3.59 22.52 -8.58
C PRO A 15 3.09 21.42 -9.51
N SER A 16 2.20 21.73 -10.45
CA SER A 16 1.69 20.75 -11.41
C SER A 16 2.77 20.26 -12.37
N ARG A 17 3.66 21.16 -12.83
CA ARG A 17 4.78 20.77 -13.70
C ARG A 17 5.77 19.89 -12.95
N ILE A 18 6.05 20.22 -11.69
CA ILE A 18 6.95 19.42 -10.84
C ILE A 18 6.34 18.04 -10.59
N LEU A 19 5.04 17.96 -10.27
CA LEU A 19 4.35 16.69 -10.07
C LEU A 19 4.39 15.82 -11.33
N ILE A 20 4.15 16.40 -12.49
CA ILE A 20 4.28 15.70 -13.79
C ILE A 20 5.71 15.17 -13.96
N GLY A 21 6.72 15.98 -13.68
CA GLY A 21 8.12 15.56 -13.73
C GLY A 21 8.42 14.38 -12.78
N ILE A 22 7.85 14.41 -11.56
CA ILE A 22 7.94 13.29 -10.60
C ILE A 22 7.29 12.02 -11.16
N PHE A 23 6.12 12.13 -11.80
CA PHE A 23 5.44 10.99 -12.43
C PHE A 23 6.28 10.37 -13.55
N PHE A 24 6.86 11.21 -14.44
CA PHE A 24 7.73 10.71 -15.50
C PHE A 24 9.00 10.05 -14.96
N THR A 25 9.64 10.65 -13.96
CA THR A 25 10.82 10.07 -13.30
C THR A 25 10.46 8.74 -12.64
N ALA A 26 9.37 8.70 -11.89
CA ALA A 26 8.89 7.49 -11.25
C ALA A 26 8.61 6.37 -12.25
N LEU A 27 7.96 6.70 -13.37
CA LEU A 27 7.65 5.75 -14.44
C LEU A 27 8.94 5.24 -15.11
N ALA A 28 9.88 6.12 -15.44
CA ALA A 28 11.14 5.75 -16.06
C ALA A 28 11.93 4.74 -15.22
N PHE A 29 12.09 5.01 -13.90
CA PHE A 29 12.78 4.07 -13.02
C PHE A 29 12.07 2.72 -12.88
N ARG A 30 10.74 2.69 -12.92
CA ARG A 30 9.95 1.46 -12.78
C ARG A 30 9.88 0.64 -14.08
N LEU A 31 9.98 1.29 -15.22
CA LEU A 31 10.07 0.61 -16.52
C LEU A 31 11.47 0.02 -16.76
N TRP A 32 12.50 0.50 -16.05
CA TRP A 32 13.85 -0.05 -16.18
C TRP A 32 13.88 -1.52 -15.75
N GLY A 33 14.22 -2.42 -16.67
CA GLY A 33 14.27 -3.86 -16.44
C GLY A 33 12.89 -4.53 -16.23
N VAL A 34 11.81 -3.91 -16.70
CA VAL A 34 10.45 -4.47 -16.62
C VAL A 34 10.30 -5.78 -17.39
N THR A 35 11.15 -6.01 -18.39
CA THR A 35 11.21 -7.24 -19.21
C THR A 35 12.15 -8.31 -18.67
N ASN A 36 12.87 -8.05 -17.57
CA ASN A 36 13.75 -9.06 -16.97
C ASN A 36 12.92 -10.26 -16.47
N PRO A 37 13.50 -11.48 -16.46
CA PRO A 37 12.84 -12.65 -15.87
C PRO A 37 12.45 -12.43 -14.41
N LEU A 38 11.45 -13.17 -13.91
CA LEU A 38 10.99 -13.10 -12.51
C LEU A 38 11.94 -13.76 -11.51
N LEU A 39 13.23 -13.81 -11.82
CA LEU A 39 14.27 -14.51 -11.05
C LEU A 39 15.19 -13.56 -10.25
N ASP A 40 14.84 -12.27 -10.20
CA ASP A 40 15.54 -11.27 -9.39
C ASP A 40 15.26 -11.42 -7.89
N PHE A 41 15.62 -10.43 -7.08
CA PHE A 41 15.37 -10.46 -5.63
C PHE A 41 13.91 -10.83 -5.31
N HIS A 42 13.69 -11.76 -4.35
CA HIS A 42 12.39 -12.40 -4.10
C HIS A 42 11.81 -13.20 -5.28
N GLY A 43 12.64 -13.75 -6.15
CA GLY A 43 12.20 -14.52 -7.32
C GLY A 43 11.19 -15.60 -6.99
N TRP A 44 11.41 -16.39 -5.91
CA TRP A 44 10.42 -17.38 -5.44
C TRP A 44 9.03 -16.80 -5.23
N ARG A 45 8.93 -15.63 -4.58
CA ARG A 45 7.62 -15.02 -4.31
C ARG A 45 6.97 -14.45 -5.58
N GLN A 46 7.77 -13.87 -6.48
CA GLN A 46 7.27 -13.37 -7.76
C GLN A 46 6.76 -14.52 -8.64
N THR A 47 7.52 -15.61 -8.75
CA THR A 47 7.13 -16.79 -9.55
C THR A 47 5.91 -17.48 -8.94
N LEU A 48 5.81 -17.58 -7.62
CA LEU A 48 4.63 -18.11 -6.94
C LEU A 48 3.38 -17.25 -7.27
N THR A 49 3.48 -15.93 -7.16
CA THR A 49 2.37 -15.02 -7.49
C THR A 49 1.98 -15.12 -8.96
N ALA A 50 2.96 -15.20 -9.86
CA ALA A 50 2.74 -15.39 -11.29
C ALA A 50 2.07 -16.73 -11.59
N SER A 51 2.42 -17.80 -10.86
CA SER A 51 1.81 -19.12 -11.04
C SER A 51 0.32 -19.12 -10.69
N PHE A 52 -0.11 -18.39 -9.69
CA PHE A 52 -1.55 -18.19 -9.41
C PHE A 52 -2.27 -17.50 -10.59
N ALA A 53 -1.69 -16.42 -11.13
CA ALA A 53 -2.28 -15.74 -12.27
C ALA A 53 -2.34 -16.65 -13.51
N TYR A 54 -1.28 -17.41 -13.77
CA TYR A 54 -1.23 -18.37 -14.86
C TYR A 54 -2.27 -19.48 -14.69
N ASN A 55 -2.41 -20.03 -13.49
CA ASN A 55 -3.41 -21.07 -13.22
C ASN A 55 -4.84 -20.60 -13.39
N PHE A 56 -5.18 -19.38 -12.96
CA PHE A 56 -6.47 -18.80 -13.30
C PHE A 56 -6.67 -18.69 -14.81
N TYR A 57 -5.64 -18.32 -15.54
CA TYR A 57 -5.71 -18.18 -17.01
C TYR A 57 -5.98 -19.53 -17.69
N VAL A 58 -5.30 -20.60 -17.30
CA VAL A 58 -5.39 -21.93 -17.97
C VAL A 58 -6.50 -22.82 -17.42
N ASN A 59 -6.78 -22.76 -16.11
CA ASN A 59 -7.66 -23.71 -15.41
C ASN A 59 -9.09 -23.19 -15.14
N GLY A 60 -9.53 -22.12 -15.82
CA GLY A 60 -10.94 -21.75 -15.89
C GLY A 60 -11.42 -20.66 -14.93
N MET A 61 -10.55 -19.78 -14.41
CA MET A 61 -10.92 -18.55 -13.67
C MET A 61 -11.76 -18.79 -12.40
N ASN A 62 -11.53 -19.89 -11.68
CA ASN A 62 -12.24 -20.17 -10.43
C ASN A 62 -11.66 -19.32 -9.28
N PHE A 63 -12.29 -18.17 -9.03
CA PHE A 63 -11.85 -17.19 -8.02
C PHE A 63 -11.71 -17.79 -6.60
N PHE A 64 -12.61 -18.69 -6.22
CA PHE A 64 -12.64 -19.27 -4.87
C PHE A 64 -11.69 -20.44 -4.68
N ASN A 65 -11.03 -20.90 -5.73
CA ASN A 65 -10.04 -21.97 -5.65
C ASN A 65 -8.71 -21.54 -6.30
N PRO A 66 -8.02 -20.52 -5.77
CA PRO A 66 -6.70 -20.14 -6.26
C PRO A 66 -5.69 -21.24 -5.93
N SER A 67 -5.02 -21.76 -6.93
CA SER A 67 -3.97 -22.79 -6.77
C SER A 67 -2.69 -22.38 -7.48
N PRO A 68 -1.52 -22.62 -6.90
CA PRO A 68 -0.24 -22.44 -7.61
C PRO A 68 0.04 -23.65 -8.51
N SER A 69 0.95 -23.49 -9.47
CA SER A 69 1.40 -24.58 -10.35
C SER A 69 2.30 -25.62 -9.67
N MET A 70 2.55 -25.50 -8.39
CA MET A 70 3.38 -26.45 -7.63
C MET A 70 2.57 -27.70 -7.33
N ILE A 71 3.17 -28.87 -7.62
CA ILE A 71 2.57 -30.18 -7.45
C ILE A 71 2.14 -30.36 -5.98
N ASN A 72 0.88 -30.71 -5.77
CA ASN A 72 0.26 -31.02 -4.47
C ASN A 72 0.28 -29.92 -3.40
N SER A 73 0.44 -28.66 -3.75
CA SER A 73 0.38 -27.58 -2.76
C SER A 73 -0.84 -26.71 -2.95
N ILE A 74 -1.79 -26.80 -2.02
CA ILE A 74 -2.91 -25.86 -1.89
C ILE A 74 -2.42 -24.69 -1.03
N PHE A 75 -1.60 -23.81 -1.60
CA PHE A 75 -1.18 -22.59 -0.91
C PHE A 75 -2.17 -21.47 -1.22
N HIS A 76 -3.04 -21.17 -0.29
CA HIS A 76 -3.96 -20.04 -0.38
C HIS A 76 -3.55 -19.01 0.68
N PHE A 77 -2.69 -18.05 0.34
CA PHE A 77 -2.20 -17.09 1.32
C PHE A 77 -2.96 -15.76 1.33
N GLU A 78 -3.29 -15.26 0.16
CA GLU A 78 -3.77 -13.90 -0.01
C GLU A 78 -5.05 -13.89 -0.84
N PHE A 79 -5.84 -12.84 -0.70
CA PHE A 79 -7.00 -12.63 -1.56
C PHE A 79 -6.54 -12.44 -3.01
N PRO A 80 -7.07 -13.21 -3.97
CA PRO A 80 -6.49 -13.31 -5.31
C PRO A 80 -6.82 -12.13 -6.23
N LEU A 81 -7.22 -10.97 -5.71
CA LEU A 81 -7.60 -9.81 -6.52
C LEU A 81 -6.55 -9.46 -7.59
N TYR A 82 -5.28 -9.34 -7.15
CA TYR A 82 -4.17 -8.96 -8.02
C TYR A 82 -3.91 -10.01 -9.10
N THR A 83 -3.80 -11.27 -8.71
CA THR A 83 -3.51 -12.40 -9.63
C THR A 83 -4.68 -12.68 -10.56
N TYR A 84 -5.90 -12.57 -10.06
CA TYR A 84 -7.10 -12.73 -10.86
C TYR A 84 -7.26 -11.61 -11.91
N PHE A 85 -6.99 -10.36 -11.52
CA PHE A 85 -6.98 -9.24 -12.46
C PHE A 85 -5.94 -9.42 -13.58
N ILE A 86 -4.74 -9.90 -13.25
CA ILE A 86 -3.72 -10.23 -14.24
C ILE A 86 -4.19 -11.35 -15.16
N ALA A 87 -4.83 -12.39 -14.60
CA ALA A 87 -5.37 -13.49 -15.41
C ALA A 87 -6.45 -13.02 -16.40
N LEU A 88 -7.29 -12.05 -16.02
CA LEU A 88 -8.21 -11.39 -16.95
C LEU A 88 -7.47 -10.68 -18.09
N LEU A 89 -6.37 -9.98 -17.77
CA LEU A 89 -5.54 -9.36 -18.80
C LEU A 89 -4.86 -10.39 -19.70
N TYR A 90 -4.46 -11.55 -19.17
CA TYR A 90 -3.95 -12.66 -19.98
C TYR A 90 -5.02 -13.20 -20.97
N LYS A 91 -6.30 -13.18 -20.62
CA LYS A 91 -7.37 -13.57 -21.56
C LYS A 91 -7.48 -12.59 -22.74
N VAL A 92 -7.12 -11.33 -22.54
CA VAL A 92 -7.22 -10.29 -23.58
C VAL A 92 -5.93 -10.19 -24.42
N PHE A 93 -4.77 -10.19 -23.75
CA PHE A 93 -3.47 -9.88 -24.37
C PHE A 93 -2.56 -11.10 -24.55
N GLY A 94 -2.99 -12.30 -24.15
CA GLY A 94 -2.15 -13.48 -24.07
C GLY A 94 -1.26 -13.50 -22.81
N PHE A 95 -0.61 -14.63 -22.59
CA PHE A 95 0.29 -14.80 -21.45
C PHE A 95 1.62 -14.07 -21.67
N HIS A 96 1.87 -13.06 -20.85
CA HIS A 96 3.14 -12.32 -20.79
C HIS A 96 3.45 -11.91 -19.35
N GLU A 97 4.63 -12.28 -18.85
CA GLU A 97 5.06 -11.94 -17.48
C GLU A 97 5.09 -10.43 -17.20
N ILE A 98 5.34 -9.62 -18.22
CA ILE A 98 5.36 -8.16 -18.14
C ILE A 98 4.02 -7.57 -17.66
N ILE A 99 2.89 -8.23 -17.94
CA ILE A 99 1.56 -7.71 -17.60
C ILE A 99 1.41 -7.51 -16.09
N GLY A 100 1.86 -8.48 -15.28
CA GLY A 100 1.81 -8.34 -13.83
C GLY A 100 2.67 -7.18 -13.32
N ARG A 101 3.85 -6.97 -13.91
CA ARG A 101 4.71 -5.83 -13.57
C ARG A 101 4.07 -4.49 -13.95
N ILE A 102 3.46 -4.40 -15.12
CA ILE A 102 2.75 -3.18 -15.56
C ILE A 102 1.57 -2.87 -14.64
N VAL A 103 0.82 -3.88 -14.19
CA VAL A 103 -0.25 -3.71 -13.21
C VAL A 103 0.31 -3.18 -11.88
N ALA A 104 1.43 -3.73 -11.38
CA ALA A 104 2.09 -3.24 -10.17
C ALA A 104 2.53 -1.77 -10.33
N ILE A 105 3.12 -1.42 -11.49
CA ILE A 105 3.49 -0.03 -11.80
C ILE A 105 2.27 0.89 -11.80
N GLY A 106 1.16 0.47 -12.39
CA GLY A 106 -0.08 1.23 -12.39
C GLY A 106 -0.58 1.56 -10.97
N PHE A 107 -0.61 0.59 -10.07
CA PHE A 107 -0.92 0.82 -8.65
C PHE A 107 0.08 1.77 -7.98
N SER A 108 1.36 1.63 -8.28
CA SER A 108 2.38 2.53 -7.74
C SER A 108 2.21 3.98 -8.21
N MET A 109 1.84 4.20 -9.49
CA MET A 109 1.52 5.55 -9.99
C MET A 109 0.30 6.12 -9.27
N GLY A 110 -0.75 5.32 -9.06
CA GLY A 110 -1.89 5.70 -8.23
C GLY A 110 -1.51 6.05 -6.80
N SER A 111 -0.53 5.33 -6.20
CA SER A 111 0.00 5.65 -4.87
C SER A 111 0.64 7.03 -4.81
N ILE A 112 1.41 7.44 -5.83
CA ILE A 112 1.99 8.79 -5.91
C ILE A 112 0.89 9.85 -5.90
N TRP A 113 -0.17 9.64 -6.65
CA TRP A 113 -1.30 10.57 -6.69
C TRP A 113 -1.95 10.75 -5.32
N PHE A 114 -2.32 9.65 -4.65
CA PHE A 114 -2.94 9.75 -3.33
C PHE A 114 -1.98 10.24 -2.25
N LEU A 115 -0.68 9.94 -2.36
CA LEU A 115 0.36 10.48 -1.49
C LEU A 115 0.46 12.01 -1.62
N TYR A 116 0.42 12.53 -2.85
CA TYR A 116 0.37 13.97 -3.12
C TYR A 116 -0.85 14.62 -2.48
N LEU A 117 -2.04 14.04 -2.69
CA LEU A 117 -3.28 14.56 -2.12
C LEU A 117 -3.25 14.55 -0.58
N LEU A 118 -2.72 13.48 0.01
CA LEU A 118 -2.57 13.33 1.45
C LEU A 118 -1.56 14.34 2.02
N GLY A 119 -0.43 14.51 1.34
CA GLY A 119 0.59 15.49 1.69
C GLY A 119 0.07 16.92 1.67
N LYS A 120 -0.66 17.31 0.61
CA LYS A 120 -1.32 18.63 0.54
C LYS A 120 -2.35 18.86 1.64
N ARG A 121 -3.06 17.79 2.03
CA ARG A 121 -4.06 17.91 3.07
C ARG A 121 -3.46 18.20 4.44
N TYR A 122 -2.39 17.51 4.81
CA TYR A 122 -1.84 17.55 6.15
C TYR A 122 -0.66 18.50 6.33
N PHE A 123 0.01 18.85 5.25
CA PHE A 123 1.14 19.78 5.25
C PHE A 123 0.90 20.90 4.24
N ASP A 124 1.77 21.00 3.26
CA ASP A 124 1.74 21.97 2.19
C ASP A 124 2.13 21.31 0.86
N GLU A 125 2.04 22.08 -0.20
CA GLU A 125 2.28 21.59 -1.55
C GLU A 125 3.74 21.18 -1.78
N VAL A 126 4.70 21.90 -1.19
CA VAL A 126 6.13 21.60 -1.31
C VAL A 126 6.44 20.28 -0.61
N SER A 127 5.98 20.12 0.63
CA SER A 127 6.14 18.88 1.40
C SER A 127 5.53 17.68 0.70
N ALA A 128 4.36 17.84 0.07
CA ALA A 128 3.71 16.81 -0.72
C ALA A 128 4.56 16.39 -1.93
N LEU A 129 5.11 17.37 -2.66
CA LEU A 129 5.99 17.09 -3.81
C LEU A 129 7.30 16.42 -3.38
N VAL A 130 7.89 16.84 -2.28
CA VAL A 130 9.10 16.22 -1.72
C VAL A 130 8.84 14.76 -1.35
N ALA A 131 7.72 14.47 -0.67
CA ALA A 131 7.33 13.10 -0.32
C ALA A 131 7.14 12.23 -1.57
N CYS A 132 6.45 12.75 -2.60
CA CYS A 132 6.30 12.07 -3.88
C CYS A 132 7.63 11.86 -4.60
N GLY A 133 8.55 12.84 -4.54
CA GLY A 133 9.89 12.72 -5.09
C GLY A 133 10.70 11.61 -4.43
N PHE A 134 10.69 11.52 -3.10
CA PHE A 134 11.32 10.41 -2.40
C PHE A 134 10.69 9.06 -2.79
N TYR A 135 9.39 8.95 -2.81
CA TYR A 135 8.72 7.73 -3.23
C TYR A 135 9.07 7.34 -4.67
N ALA A 136 9.26 8.33 -5.57
CA ALA A 136 9.62 8.10 -6.96
C ALA A 136 11.00 7.47 -7.13
N VAL A 137 11.99 7.86 -6.29
CA VAL A 137 13.40 7.51 -6.51
C VAL A 137 14.00 6.54 -5.48
N LEU A 138 13.37 6.34 -4.32
CA LEU A 138 13.89 5.42 -3.31
C LEU A 138 14.03 3.99 -3.87
N PRO A 139 15.22 3.36 -3.77
CA PRO A 139 15.47 2.06 -4.37
C PRO A 139 14.46 0.98 -3.94
N PHE A 140 14.09 0.95 -2.66
CA PHE A 140 13.10 0.04 -2.13
C PHE A 140 11.72 0.26 -2.79
N SER A 141 11.28 1.51 -2.87
CA SER A 141 10.02 1.87 -3.51
C SER A 141 10.02 1.51 -5.00
N VAL A 142 11.09 1.86 -5.73
CA VAL A 142 11.23 1.54 -7.15
C VAL A 142 11.18 0.04 -7.38
N TYR A 143 11.93 -0.73 -6.58
CA TYR A 143 11.99 -2.18 -6.74
C TYR A 143 10.62 -2.83 -6.52
N TYR A 144 10.02 -2.64 -5.33
CA TYR A 144 8.73 -3.28 -4.99
C TYR A 144 7.55 -2.79 -5.83
N SER A 145 7.66 -1.61 -6.46
CA SER A 145 6.63 -1.08 -7.35
C SER A 145 6.58 -1.73 -8.72
N ARG A 146 7.60 -2.50 -9.10
CA ARG A 146 7.67 -3.17 -10.41
C ARG A 146 7.75 -4.70 -10.31
N THR A 147 7.73 -5.24 -9.10
CA THR A 147 7.76 -6.70 -8.89
C THR A 147 6.40 -7.31 -9.19
N PHE A 148 6.39 -8.55 -9.63
CA PHE A 148 5.15 -9.30 -9.85
C PHE A 148 4.57 -9.75 -8.50
N MET A 149 4.11 -8.80 -7.71
CA MET A 149 3.61 -9.03 -6.35
C MET A 149 2.51 -8.03 -5.99
N PRO A 150 1.59 -8.34 -5.06
CA PRO A 150 0.47 -7.48 -4.69
C PRO A 150 0.84 -6.27 -3.81
N GLU A 151 2.12 -6.09 -3.47
CA GLU A 151 2.60 -5.03 -2.57
C GLU A 151 2.24 -3.63 -3.05
N SER A 152 2.33 -3.38 -4.35
CA SER A 152 1.94 -2.08 -4.92
C SER A 152 0.44 -1.82 -4.80
N ALA A 153 -0.38 -2.85 -5.00
CA ALA A 153 -1.83 -2.75 -4.82
C ALA A 153 -2.19 -2.51 -3.35
N MET A 154 -1.55 -3.25 -2.44
CA MET A 154 -1.69 -3.06 -0.99
C MET A 154 -1.39 -1.62 -0.59
N LEU A 155 -0.26 -1.07 -1.03
CA LEU A 155 0.16 0.29 -0.69
C LEU A 155 -0.80 1.34 -1.27
N PHE A 156 -1.21 1.16 -2.53
CA PHE A 156 -2.19 2.02 -3.18
C PHE A 156 -3.49 2.08 -2.39
N PHE A 157 -4.08 0.93 -2.07
CA PHE A 157 -5.32 0.87 -1.31
C PHE A 157 -5.16 1.46 0.09
N SER A 158 -4.01 1.25 0.74
CA SER A 158 -3.71 1.78 2.07
C SER A 158 -3.64 3.31 2.09
N ILE A 159 -2.92 3.93 1.15
CA ILE A 159 -2.82 5.40 1.07
C ILE A 159 -4.16 6.01 0.67
N ALA A 160 -4.81 5.42 -0.35
CA ALA A 160 -6.07 5.91 -0.88
C ALA A 160 -7.21 5.84 0.16
N MET A 161 -7.28 4.76 0.96
CA MET A 161 -8.32 4.66 2.00
C MET A 161 -8.17 5.73 3.08
N VAL A 162 -6.93 6.03 3.53
CA VAL A 162 -6.71 7.09 4.55
C VAL A 162 -7.16 8.45 4.01
N TYR A 163 -6.81 8.76 2.76
CA TYR A 163 -7.24 9.99 2.12
C TYR A 163 -8.76 10.07 1.99
N MET A 164 -9.40 9.01 1.48
CA MET A 164 -10.85 9.01 1.26
C MET A 164 -11.64 8.97 2.58
N PHE A 165 -11.12 8.27 3.59
CA PHE A 165 -11.69 8.29 4.93
C PHE A 165 -11.64 9.69 5.55
N ALA A 166 -10.50 10.38 5.45
CA ALA A 166 -10.37 11.76 5.88
C ALA A 166 -11.34 12.68 5.13
N ARG A 167 -11.49 12.50 3.81
CA ARG A 167 -12.46 13.24 3.00
C ARG A 167 -13.90 12.97 3.41
N TRP A 168 -14.22 11.72 3.75
CA TRP A 168 -15.54 11.40 4.30
C TRP A 168 -15.79 12.11 5.64
N LEU A 169 -14.85 12.05 6.54
CA LEU A 169 -14.97 12.75 7.83
C LEU A 169 -15.21 14.24 7.68
N ASP A 170 -14.64 14.90 6.63
CA ASP A 170 -14.87 16.34 6.39
C ASP A 170 -16.22 16.65 5.77
N THR A 171 -16.60 15.86 4.76
CA THR A 171 -17.69 16.21 3.86
C THR A 171 -18.98 15.48 4.17
N GLU A 172 -18.90 14.39 4.92
CA GLU A 172 -20.00 13.46 5.27
C GLU A 172 -20.75 12.90 4.04
N LYS A 173 -20.15 13.01 2.83
CA LYS A 173 -20.75 12.53 1.58
C LYS A 173 -20.68 11.00 1.49
N TRP A 174 -21.80 10.40 1.07
CA TRP A 174 -21.91 8.97 0.85
C TRP A 174 -20.89 8.42 -0.17
N SER A 175 -20.57 9.19 -1.22
CA SER A 175 -19.55 8.78 -2.20
C SER A 175 -18.18 8.58 -1.56
N HIS A 176 -17.77 9.48 -0.65
CA HIS A 176 -16.50 9.34 0.06
C HIS A 176 -16.55 8.19 1.07
N PHE A 177 -17.68 7.97 1.75
CA PHE A 177 -17.90 6.84 2.64
C PHE A 177 -17.75 5.51 1.92
N LEU A 178 -18.48 5.32 0.82
CA LEU A 178 -18.46 4.08 0.04
C LEU A 178 -17.06 3.82 -0.54
N LEU A 179 -16.40 4.86 -1.06
CA LEU A 179 -15.06 4.71 -1.63
C LEU A 179 -14.01 4.40 -0.54
N ALA A 180 -14.08 5.07 0.63
CA ALA A 180 -13.22 4.76 1.76
C ALA A 180 -13.42 3.31 2.24
N SER A 181 -14.68 2.87 2.36
CA SER A 181 -15.03 1.50 2.77
C SER A 181 -14.52 0.47 1.77
N LEU A 182 -14.71 0.71 0.46
CA LEU A 182 -14.22 -0.18 -0.59
C LEU A 182 -12.69 -0.30 -0.56
N LEU A 183 -11.98 0.84 -0.53
CA LEU A 183 -10.52 0.85 -0.52
C LEU A 183 -9.94 0.18 0.73
N ALA A 184 -10.55 0.40 1.90
CA ALA A 184 -10.14 -0.25 3.14
C ALA A 184 -10.39 -1.77 3.10
N THR A 185 -11.55 -2.20 2.61
CA THR A 185 -11.85 -3.63 2.41
C THR A 185 -10.84 -4.28 1.48
N LEU A 186 -10.52 -3.64 0.35
CA LEU A 186 -9.55 -4.16 -0.61
C LEU A 186 -8.14 -4.21 -0.02
N ALA A 187 -7.72 -3.20 0.77
CA ALA A 187 -6.43 -3.21 1.45
C ALA A 187 -6.32 -4.42 2.39
N PHE A 188 -7.34 -4.66 3.22
CA PHE A 188 -7.35 -5.74 4.21
C PHE A 188 -7.51 -7.13 3.56
N LEU A 189 -8.22 -7.22 2.45
CA LEU A 189 -8.31 -8.44 1.65
C LEU A 189 -7.00 -8.78 0.97
N VAL A 190 -6.36 -7.81 0.31
CA VAL A 190 -5.09 -8.04 -0.40
C VAL A 190 -3.98 -8.45 0.55
N LYS A 191 -3.93 -7.84 1.74
CA LYS A 191 -2.96 -8.22 2.78
C LYS A 191 -3.52 -7.98 4.18
N LEU A 192 -3.76 -9.05 4.90
CA LEU A 192 -4.28 -8.99 6.28
C LEU A 192 -3.44 -8.12 7.23
N PRO A 193 -2.09 -8.12 7.18
CA PRO A 193 -1.30 -7.21 8.02
C PRO A 193 -1.66 -5.74 7.90
N THR A 194 -2.27 -5.28 6.80
CA THR A 194 -2.71 -3.87 6.64
C THR A 194 -3.76 -3.44 7.67
N LEU A 195 -4.28 -4.36 8.49
CA LEU A 195 -5.13 -4.02 9.64
C LEU A 195 -4.46 -3.00 10.59
N TYR A 196 -3.12 -2.88 10.60
CA TYR A 196 -2.42 -1.81 11.33
C TYR A 196 -2.89 -0.41 10.94
N MET A 197 -3.42 -0.24 9.73
CA MET A 197 -4.02 1.02 9.26
C MET A 197 -5.26 1.44 10.07
N GLY A 198 -5.82 0.55 10.87
CA GLY A 198 -6.85 0.88 11.86
C GLY A 198 -6.41 1.97 12.83
N GLY A 199 -5.11 2.04 13.18
CA GLY A 199 -4.56 3.10 14.05
C GLY A 199 -4.76 4.51 13.49
N PRO A 200 -4.27 4.84 12.29
CA PRO A 200 -4.54 6.11 11.62
C PRO A 200 -6.03 6.42 11.47
N LEU A 201 -6.86 5.45 11.10
CA LEU A 201 -8.31 5.65 10.95
C LEU A 201 -8.96 5.98 12.30
N LEU A 202 -8.58 5.26 13.35
CA LEU A 202 -9.05 5.52 14.72
C LEU A 202 -8.63 6.91 15.22
N PHE A 203 -7.38 7.30 14.95
CA PHE A 203 -6.87 8.63 15.29
C PHE A 203 -7.69 9.75 14.62
N LEU A 204 -7.98 9.62 13.32
CA LEU A 204 -8.81 10.59 12.59
C LEU A 204 -10.23 10.67 13.15
N THR A 205 -10.82 9.51 13.43
CA THR A 205 -12.14 9.41 14.06
C THR A 205 -12.17 10.08 15.42
N TRP A 206 -11.17 9.80 16.25
CA TRP A 206 -11.03 10.42 17.57
C TRP A 206 -10.86 11.93 17.48
N ASN A 207 -10.06 12.43 16.53
CA ASN A 207 -9.88 13.87 16.34
C ASN A 207 -11.20 14.58 16.02
N LYS A 208 -12.05 13.98 15.18
CA LYS A 208 -13.33 14.57 14.78
C LYS A 208 -14.38 14.46 15.89
N TYR A 209 -14.61 13.26 16.41
CA TYR A 209 -15.78 12.97 17.24
C TYR A 209 -15.47 12.90 18.74
N ARG A 210 -14.19 12.73 19.13
CA ARG A 210 -13.81 12.49 20.53
C ARG A 210 -14.61 11.33 21.12
N GLY A 211 -15.05 11.45 22.38
CA GLY A 211 -15.91 10.45 23.02
C GLY A 211 -17.27 10.19 22.32
N LYS A 212 -17.73 11.11 21.46
CA LYS A 212 -18.97 10.93 20.68
C LYS A 212 -18.83 9.89 19.55
N MET A 213 -17.61 9.41 19.25
CA MET A 213 -17.38 8.38 18.22
C MET A 213 -18.17 7.09 18.50
N PHE A 214 -18.35 6.74 19.77
CA PHE A 214 -19.10 5.55 20.17
C PHE A 214 -20.62 5.65 19.91
N TYR A 215 -21.14 6.81 19.61
CA TYR A 215 -22.55 7.06 19.28
C TYR A 215 -22.77 7.30 17.79
N GLN A 216 -21.75 7.09 16.93
CA GLN A 216 -21.86 7.31 15.49
C GLN A 216 -22.18 5.98 14.75
N PRO A 217 -23.43 5.75 14.32
CA PRO A 217 -23.83 4.48 13.71
C PRO A 217 -23.07 4.19 12.41
N LEU A 218 -22.74 5.21 11.62
CA LEU A 218 -22.00 5.05 10.37
C LEU A 218 -20.59 4.48 10.58
N LEU A 219 -19.96 4.70 11.73
CA LEU A 219 -18.66 4.08 12.04
C LEU A 219 -18.79 2.58 12.24
N TYR A 220 -19.86 2.10 12.86
CA TYR A 220 -20.11 0.66 13.01
C TYR A 220 -20.41 0.00 11.66
N ILE A 221 -21.18 0.67 10.80
CA ILE A 221 -21.43 0.22 9.42
C ILE A 221 -20.11 0.17 8.64
N PHE A 222 -19.28 1.21 8.76
CA PHE A 222 -17.95 1.23 8.16
C PHE A 222 -17.10 0.04 8.63
N LEU A 223 -17.00 -0.18 9.94
CA LEU A 223 -16.25 -1.31 10.53
C LEU A 223 -16.78 -2.66 10.03
N ALA A 224 -18.10 -2.83 9.94
CA ALA A 224 -18.69 -4.06 9.42
C ALA A 224 -18.29 -4.30 7.96
N ILE A 225 -18.38 -3.28 7.11
CA ILE A 225 -18.02 -3.38 5.68
C ILE A 225 -16.53 -3.73 5.51
N ILE A 226 -15.63 -3.13 6.30
CA ILE A 226 -14.19 -3.32 6.11
C ILE A 226 -13.64 -4.59 6.77
N LEU A 227 -14.31 -5.13 7.79
CA LEU A 227 -13.82 -6.29 8.55
C LEU A 227 -14.52 -7.61 8.18
N ILE A 228 -15.82 -7.60 7.86
CA ILE A 228 -16.56 -8.84 7.56
C ILE A 228 -16.01 -9.55 6.31
N PRO A 229 -15.81 -8.91 5.14
CA PRO A 229 -15.31 -9.62 3.97
C PRO A 229 -13.91 -10.24 4.17
N PRO A 230 -12.91 -9.54 4.75
CA PRO A 230 -11.63 -10.16 5.07
C PRO A 230 -11.77 -11.31 6.06
N ALA A 231 -12.58 -11.16 7.13
CA ALA A 231 -12.79 -12.21 8.10
C ALA A 231 -13.39 -13.47 7.46
N LEU A 232 -14.38 -13.32 6.58
CA LEU A 232 -14.98 -14.44 5.84
C LEU A 232 -13.96 -15.10 4.90
N TRP A 233 -13.19 -14.29 4.14
CA TRP A 233 -12.19 -14.83 3.21
C TRP A 233 -11.10 -15.61 3.94
N TYR A 234 -10.47 -15.01 4.94
CA TYR A 234 -9.37 -15.65 5.64
C TYR A 234 -9.82 -16.85 6.48
N SER A 235 -11.05 -16.84 7.00
CA SER A 235 -11.64 -18.01 7.65
C SER A 235 -11.91 -19.14 6.65
N TYR A 236 -12.39 -18.81 5.45
CA TYR A 236 -12.59 -19.79 4.36
C TYR A 236 -11.26 -20.43 3.95
N ILE A 237 -10.21 -19.62 3.72
CA ILE A 237 -8.88 -20.12 3.35
C ILE A 237 -8.26 -20.96 4.47
N ALA A 238 -8.42 -20.54 5.74
CA ALA A 238 -7.93 -21.31 6.88
C ALA A 238 -8.58 -22.70 6.95
N ARG A 239 -9.87 -22.79 6.63
CA ARG A 239 -10.58 -24.08 6.55
C ARG A 239 -10.03 -24.97 5.44
N LEU A 240 -9.85 -24.43 4.24
CA LEU A 240 -9.29 -25.17 3.10
C LEU A 240 -7.88 -25.69 3.41
N GLN A 241 -7.05 -24.88 4.04
CA GLN A 241 -5.69 -25.28 4.46
C GLN A 241 -5.74 -26.38 5.51
N PHE A 242 -6.65 -26.30 6.48
CA PHE A 242 -6.83 -27.33 7.50
C PHE A 242 -7.26 -28.67 6.91
N GLU A 243 -8.21 -28.66 5.98
CA GLU A 243 -8.70 -29.85 5.28
C GLU A 243 -7.58 -30.50 4.42
N ALA A 244 -6.71 -29.68 3.81
CA ALA A 244 -5.65 -30.15 2.93
C ALA A 244 -4.42 -30.70 3.66
N TYR A 245 -4.06 -30.13 4.82
CA TYR A 245 -2.79 -30.41 5.51
C TYR A 245 -2.94 -30.97 6.94
N GLY A 246 -4.18 -31.16 7.42
CA GLY A 246 -4.43 -31.79 8.72
C GLY A 246 -4.04 -30.95 9.94
N GLY A 247 -3.88 -29.65 9.79
CA GLY A 247 -3.57 -28.74 10.87
C GLY A 247 -2.28 -27.93 10.63
N GLY A 248 -2.21 -26.77 11.26
CA GLY A 248 -1.14 -25.80 11.10
C GLY A 248 -1.65 -24.54 10.41
N ASN A 249 -2.20 -23.61 11.21
CA ASN A 249 -2.50 -22.29 10.70
C ASN A 249 -1.21 -21.47 10.77
N VAL A 250 -0.58 -21.22 9.62
CA VAL A 250 0.68 -20.45 9.51
C VAL A 250 0.63 -19.14 10.32
N TRP A 251 -0.54 -18.51 10.37
CA TRP A 251 -0.74 -17.28 11.14
C TRP A 251 -0.74 -17.52 12.66
N LEU A 252 -1.36 -18.61 13.12
CA LEU A 252 -1.34 -19.00 14.53
C LEU A 252 0.06 -19.49 14.95
N ASP A 253 0.76 -20.16 14.06
CA ASP A 253 2.14 -20.60 14.33
C ASP A 253 3.09 -19.40 14.44
N MET A 254 2.93 -18.37 13.60
CA MET A 254 3.66 -17.11 13.76
C MET A 254 3.38 -16.41 15.10
N LEU A 255 2.18 -16.54 15.65
CA LEU A 255 1.83 -15.97 16.95
C LEU A 255 2.41 -16.78 18.13
N LYS A 256 2.82 -18.03 17.94
CA LYS A 256 3.47 -18.82 18.97
C LYS A 256 4.89 -18.36 19.28
N ASP A 257 5.55 -17.75 18.30
CA ASP A 257 6.93 -17.25 18.45
C ASP A 257 6.99 -15.80 18.97
N TRP A 258 5.98 -15.37 19.74
CA TRP A 258 5.93 -14.01 20.30
C TRP A 258 7.16 -13.65 21.16
N GLU A 259 7.84 -14.64 21.75
CA GLU A 259 9.08 -14.45 22.50
C GLU A 259 10.19 -13.82 21.67
N VAL A 260 10.20 -14.07 20.35
CA VAL A 260 11.16 -13.46 19.41
C VAL A 260 11.00 -11.94 19.40
N LEU A 261 9.77 -11.43 19.56
CA LEU A 261 9.49 -9.99 19.62
C LEU A 261 10.14 -9.32 20.83
N LEU A 262 10.45 -10.06 21.89
CA LEU A 262 11.10 -9.53 23.08
C LEU A 262 12.63 -9.49 22.96
N THR A 263 13.21 -10.02 21.89
CA THR A 263 14.66 -10.06 21.71
C THR A 263 15.20 -8.78 21.11
N LEU A 264 16.30 -8.25 21.67
CA LEU A 264 17.03 -7.11 21.07
C LEU A 264 17.52 -7.40 19.66
N ARG A 265 17.82 -8.66 19.35
CA ARG A 265 18.24 -9.10 18.00
C ARG A 265 17.15 -8.87 16.97
N TYR A 266 15.89 -9.15 17.32
CA TYR A 266 14.73 -8.90 16.45
C TYR A 266 14.58 -7.40 16.16
N TRP A 267 14.58 -6.57 17.18
CA TRP A 267 14.43 -5.11 17.02
C TRP A 267 15.61 -4.47 16.27
N LYS A 268 16.85 -4.95 16.49
CA LYS A 268 18.00 -4.52 15.70
C LYS A 268 17.83 -4.89 14.22
N LEU A 269 17.34 -6.11 13.92
CA LEU A 269 17.09 -6.54 12.55
C LEU A 269 16.01 -5.69 11.88
N ILE A 270 14.87 -5.48 12.55
CA ILE A 270 13.75 -4.70 12.00
C ILE A 270 14.14 -3.24 11.83
N PHE A 271 14.60 -2.61 12.92
CA PHE A 271 14.87 -1.17 12.90
C PHE A 271 16.08 -0.83 12.05
N TRP A 272 17.23 -1.45 12.30
CA TRP A 272 18.46 -1.09 11.61
C TRP A 272 18.51 -1.64 10.19
N THR A 273 18.43 -2.97 10.03
CA THR A 273 18.63 -3.61 8.73
C THR A 273 17.45 -3.42 7.79
N ARG A 274 16.21 -3.51 8.30
CA ARG A 274 15.03 -3.39 7.43
C ARG A 274 14.67 -1.92 7.17
N LEU A 275 14.52 -1.13 8.22
CA LEU A 275 14.05 0.24 8.11
C LEU A 275 15.18 1.18 7.61
N VAL A 276 16.30 1.29 8.36
CA VAL A 276 17.33 2.29 8.07
C VAL A 276 18.10 1.93 6.81
N GLU A 277 18.62 0.69 6.71
CA GLU A 277 19.48 0.28 5.61
C GLU A 277 18.68 0.03 4.32
N LYS A 278 17.64 -0.82 4.36
CA LYS A 278 16.92 -1.25 3.15
C LYS A 278 15.83 -0.29 2.70
N MET A 279 14.98 0.20 3.60
CA MET A 279 13.89 1.10 3.20
C MET A 279 14.37 2.52 2.92
N PHE A 280 15.18 3.08 3.79
CA PHE A 280 15.61 4.49 3.68
C PHE A 280 17.02 4.66 3.12
N ALA A 281 17.75 3.57 2.83
CA ALA A 281 19.10 3.60 2.29
C ALA A 281 19.99 4.63 3.03
N PHE A 282 19.85 4.73 4.35
CA PHE A 282 20.49 5.69 5.27
C PHE A 282 20.19 7.18 4.98
N THR A 283 19.86 7.54 3.74
CA THR A 283 19.79 8.95 3.31
C THR A 283 18.51 9.66 3.77
N VAL A 284 17.37 8.96 3.79
CA VAL A 284 16.06 9.55 4.15
C VAL A 284 15.77 9.47 5.64
N PHE A 285 16.46 8.59 6.36
CA PHE A 285 16.21 8.37 7.79
C PHE A 285 16.40 9.63 8.65
N PRO A 286 17.44 10.49 8.47
CA PRO A 286 17.55 11.75 9.18
C PRO A 286 16.35 12.68 8.94
N PHE A 287 15.85 12.76 7.71
CA PHE A 287 14.67 13.57 7.39
C PHE A 287 13.40 13.05 8.04
N LEU A 288 13.26 11.72 8.21
CA LEU A 288 12.18 11.12 8.99
C LEU A 288 12.22 11.62 10.44
N ILE A 289 13.39 11.55 11.10
CA ILE A 289 13.57 12.01 12.48
C ILE A 289 13.24 13.51 12.60
N MET A 290 13.74 14.32 11.67
CA MET A 290 13.43 15.75 11.64
C MET A 290 11.92 16.01 11.48
N GLY A 291 11.26 15.29 10.57
CA GLY A 291 9.82 15.39 10.34
C GLY A 291 9.00 14.98 11.57
N MET A 292 9.42 13.92 12.27
CA MET A 292 8.76 13.48 13.52
C MET A 292 8.92 14.50 14.67
N ARG A 293 10.04 15.24 14.71
CA ARG A 293 10.29 16.27 15.71
C ARG A 293 9.67 17.62 15.36
N ALA A 294 9.28 17.84 14.11
CA ALA A 294 8.71 19.11 13.69
C ALA A 294 7.41 19.39 14.44
N TYR A 295 7.40 20.46 15.23
CA TYR A 295 6.19 20.91 15.90
C TYR A 295 5.15 21.35 14.88
N THR A 296 3.90 20.97 15.13
CA THR A 296 2.77 21.41 14.28
C THR A 296 1.62 21.87 15.14
N SER A 297 1.03 22.99 14.78
CA SER A 297 -0.20 23.49 15.38
C SER A 297 -1.45 22.70 14.93
N ASN A 298 -1.37 22.06 13.75
CA ASN A 298 -2.46 21.23 13.24
C ASN A 298 -2.34 19.80 13.79
N LYS A 299 -3.20 19.46 14.76
CA LYS A 299 -3.22 18.15 15.41
C LYS A 299 -3.52 17.00 14.46
N GLU A 300 -4.17 17.22 13.34
CA GLU A 300 -4.45 16.16 12.35
C GLU A 300 -3.19 15.62 11.68
N ARG A 301 -2.11 16.42 11.63
CA ARG A 301 -0.81 15.95 11.10
C ARG A 301 -0.25 14.75 11.86
N TYR A 302 -0.62 14.57 13.13
CA TYR A 302 -0.20 13.41 13.91
C TYR A 302 -0.78 12.07 13.40
N VAL A 303 -1.69 12.08 12.44
CA VAL A 303 -2.14 10.85 11.75
C VAL A 303 -0.96 10.11 11.10
N LEU A 304 0.02 10.83 10.57
CA LEU A 304 1.20 10.21 9.95
C LEU A 304 2.15 9.63 11.00
N HIS A 305 2.20 10.24 12.19
CA HIS A 305 2.92 9.66 13.33
C HIS A 305 2.24 8.36 13.79
N THR A 306 0.90 8.37 13.95
CA THR A 306 0.18 7.13 14.31
C THR A 306 0.35 6.05 13.25
N TRP A 307 0.36 6.41 11.97
CA TRP A 307 0.66 5.46 10.91
C TRP A 307 2.05 4.84 11.07
N PHE A 308 3.08 5.67 11.28
CA PHE A 308 4.45 5.20 11.47
C PHE A 308 4.58 4.25 12.68
N PHE A 309 3.93 4.57 13.80
CA PHE A 309 4.01 3.73 15.01
C PHE A 309 3.14 2.46 14.96
N CYS A 310 2.22 2.33 13.99
CA CYS A 310 1.40 1.13 13.81
C CYS A 310 2.02 0.11 12.84
N ILE A 311 3.04 0.50 12.06
CA ILE A 311 3.80 -0.40 11.17
C ILE A 311 4.77 -1.26 11.97
#